data_7cacd10a227b58d7fd1e756cc3632115
#
_entry.id   7cacd10a227b58d7fd1e756cc3632115
#
_cell.length_a   1.000
_cell.length_b   1.000
_cell.length_c   1.000
_cell.angle_alpha   90.00
_cell.angle_beta   90.00
_cell.angle_gamma   90.00
#
_symmetry.space_group_name_H-M   'P 1'
#
loop_
_entity.id
_entity.type
_entity.pdbx_description
1 polymer ?
#
loop_
_entity_poly.entity_id
_entity_poly.type
_entity_poly.pdbx_seq_one_letter_code
_entity_poly.pdbx_strand_id
1 'polypeptide(L)'
;DEEMPKLRESFQQRWPTLIPLVLLIAILVSGRTPYLAAFTGITSCMIVGLCTSVRGNRGVNWGLLIALHVLLALIAFVDWGGDGETIKLGFLALGVALIWAGQKWMGVIGRIDNAVLLEAFETGAKYALAVGAAAATVGIVIGVVTLTGVGFKISFIITGWAQIIAAFMMNWLPAFM
;
A
#
# COMPACT_ATOMS: atom_id res chain seq x y z
N ASP A 1 -7.19 19.39 29.54
CA ASP A 1 -6.41 19.90 28.39
C ASP A 1 -5.37 18.86 28.05
N GLU A 2 -5.69 17.93 27.12
CA GLU A 2 -4.70 17.01 26.54
C GLU A 2 -3.82 17.85 25.63
N GLU A 3 -2.60 18.13 26.07
CA GLU A 3 -1.59 18.75 25.24
C GLU A 3 -1.31 17.82 24.04
N MET A 4 -1.76 18.23 22.86
CA MET A 4 -1.45 17.51 21.63
C MET A 4 0.08 17.40 21.48
N PRO A 5 0.63 16.19 21.38
CA PRO A 5 2.08 16.01 21.27
C PRO A 5 2.57 16.77 20.03
N LYS A 6 3.66 17.51 20.18
CA LYS A 6 4.24 18.32 19.10
C LYS A 6 4.54 17.40 17.92
N LEU A 7 3.95 17.68 16.76
CA LEU A 7 4.07 16.88 15.52
C LEU A 7 5.52 16.49 15.20
N ARG A 8 6.47 17.39 15.47
CA ARG A 8 7.89 17.19 15.22
C ARG A 8 8.51 16.07 16.11
N GLU A 9 8.12 16.00 17.36
CA GLU A 9 8.63 14.99 18.31
C GLU A 9 8.02 13.62 18.01
N SER A 10 6.73 13.57 17.70
CA SER A 10 6.05 12.34 17.27
C SER A 10 6.59 11.81 15.95
N PHE A 11 6.95 12.68 15.01
CA PHE A 11 7.53 12.30 13.73
C PHE A 11 8.96 11.74 13.90
N GLN A 12 9.80 12.37 14.72
CA GLN A 12 11.16 11.89 14.99
C GLN A 12 11.21 10.54 15.72
N GLN A 13 10.22 10.27 16.58
CA GLN A 13 10.17 9.00 17.32
C GLN A 13 9.56 7.85 16.50
N ARG A 14 8.66 8.14 15.54
CA ARG A 14 7.89 7.14 14.81
C ARG A 14 8.20 7.06 13.33
N TRP A 15 9.22 7.78 12.85
CA TRP A 15 9.56 7.77 11.43
C TRP A 15 9.87 6.37 10.82
N PRO A 16 10.41 5.36 11.56
CA PRO A 16 10.58 4.03 10.99
C PRO A 16 9.26 3.38 10.57
N THR A 17 8.14 3.79 11.19
CA THR A 17 6.80 3.31 10.84
C THR A 17 6.33 3.81 9.46
N LEU A 18 6.97 4.84 8.91
CA LEU A 18 6.68 5.36 7.57
C LEU A 18 7.40 4.57 6.46
N ILE A 19 8.44 3.80 6.79
CA ILE A 19 9.21 3.01 5.81
C ILE A 19 8.31 2.07 5.00
N PRO A 20 7.39 1.29 5.60
CA PRO A 20 6.47 0.44 4.85
C PRO A 20 5.60 1.19 3.86
N LEU A 21 5.13 2.39 4.24
CA LEU A 21 4.29 3.22 3.38
C LEU A 21 5.07 3.73 2.17
N VAL A 22 6.28 4.23 2.39
CA VAL A 22 7.16 4.71 1.31
C VAL A 22 7.52 3.58 0.36
N LEU A 23 7.84 2.40 0.89
CA LEU A 23 8.15 1.22 0.08
C LEU A 23 6.95 0.79 -0.77
N LEU A 24 5.76 0.74 -0.19
CA LEU A 24 4.52 0.41 -0.89
C LEU A 24 4.27 1.37 -2.06
N ILE A 25 4.38 2.68 -1.82
CA ILE A 25 4.19 3.71 -2.86
C ILE A 25 5.26 3.55 -3.95
N ALA A 26 6.53 3.33 -3.58
CA ALA A 26 7.61 3.15 -4.53
C ALA A 26 7.38 1.97 -5.47
N ILE A 27 6.88 0.83 -4.95
CA ILE A 27 6.58 -0.36 -5.75
C ILE A 27 5.38 -0.09 -6.68
N LEU A 28 4.34 0.60 -6.20
CA LEU A 28 3.18 0.96 -7.03
C LEU A 28 3.56 1.89 -8.17
N VAL A 29 4.36 2.92 -7.90
CA VAL A 29 4.83 3.88 -8.92
C VAL A 29 5.78 3.21 -9.92
N SER A 30 6.50 2.17 -9.51
CA SER A 30 7.35 1.37 -10.40
C SER A 30 6.57 0.49 -11.39
N GLY A 31 5.22 0.56 -11.41
CA GLY A 31 4.37 -0.20 -12.33
C GLY A 31 4.28 -1.69 -12.02
N ARG A 32 4.68 -2.10 -10.83
CA ARG A 32 4.54 -3.50 -10.36
C ARG A 32 3.09 -3.76 -9.91
N THR A 33 2.75 -5.04 -9.77
CA THR A 33 1.39 -5.43 -9.40
C THR A 33 1.02 -4.95 -8.00
N PRO A 34 -0.24 -4.53 -7.77
CA PRO A 34 -0.73 -4.14 -6.45
C PRO A 34 -0.58 -5.23 -5.40
N TYR A 35 -0.63 -6.50 -5.81
CA TYR A 35 -0.44 -7.65 -4.91
C TYR A 35 0.98 -7.68 -4.34
N LEU A 36 1.99 -7.47 -5.18
CA LEU A 36 3.38 -7.41 -4.75
C LEU A 36 3.61 -6.22 -3.80
N ALA A 37 3.02 -5.07 -4.10
CA ALA A 37 3.09 -3.89 -3.23
C ALA A 37 2.47 -4.16 -1.86
N ALA A 38 1.30 -4.81 -1.80
CA ALA A 38 0.64 -5.16 -0.55
C ALA A 38 1.48 -6.14 0.28
N PHE A 39 1.98 -7.21 -0.33
CA PHE A 39 2.82 -8.20 0.38
C PHE A 39 4.12 -7.61 0.91
N THR A 40 4.80 -6.79 0.11
CA THR A 40 6.04 -6.13 0.56
C THR A 40 5.75 -5.11 1.67
N GLY A 41 4.62 -4.41 1.62
CA GLY A 41 4.16 -3.53 2.68
C GLY A 41 3.93 -4.28 3.99
N ILE A 42 3.21 -5.40 3.97
CA ILE A 42 2.95 -6.25 5.15
C ILE A 42 4.28 -6.78 5.73
N THR A 43 5.16 -7.31 4.88
CA THR A 43 6.46 -7.85 5.30
C THR A 43 7.32 -6.74 5.93
N SER A 44 7.32 -5.54 5.33
CA SER A 44 8.02 -4.38 5.86
C SER A 44 7.47 -3.94 7.23
N CYS A 45 6.16 -3.95 7.43
CA CYS A 45 5.54 -3.68 8.73
C CYS A 45 6.01 -4.69 9.80
N MET A 46 6.08 -5.97 9.46
CA MET A 46 6.57 -7.00 10.37
C MET A 46 8.05 -6.81 10.70
N ILE A 47 8.89 -6.45 9.72
CA ILE A 47 10.32 -6.13 9.92
C ILE A 47 10.48 -4.95 10.89
N VAL A 48 9.72 -3.87 10.67
CA VAL A 48 9.76 -2.70 11.56
C VAL A 48 9.32 -3.08 12.98
N GLY A 49 8.25 -3.87 13.11
CA GLY A 49 7.77 -4.37 14.41
C GLY A 49 8.82 -5.20 15.15
N LEU A 50 9.57 -6.05 14.43
CA LEU A 50 10.68 -6.84 14.98
C LEU A 50 11.84 -5.96 15.45
N CYS A 51 12.28 -5.02 14.60
CA CYS A 51 13.43 -4.18 14.87
C CYS A 51 13.18 -3.18 16.01
N THR A 52 11.92 -2.77 16.22
CA THR A 52 11.54 -1.85 17.32
C THR A 52 11.26 -2.55 18.64
N SER A 53 11.12 -3.88 18.63
CA SER A 53 10.75 -4.69 19.80
C SER A 53 11.91 -5.37 20.49
N VAL A 54 13.15 -5.20 20.04
CA VAL A 54 14.31 -5.85 20.66
C VAL A 54 14.51 -5.33 22.09
N ARG A 55 14.35 -6.25 23.04
CA ARG A 55 14.33 -6.04 24.50
C ARG A 55 15.63 -5.44 25.01
N GLY A 56 15.52 -4.32 25.70
CA GLY A 56 16.56 -3.79 26.58
C GLY A 56 17.29 -2.54 26.09
N ASN A 57 17.25 -2.23 24.84
CA ASN A 57 17.73 -0.95 24.32
C ASN A 57 16.55 -0.21 23.71
N ARG A 58 16.22 0.98 24.18
CA ARG A 58 15.15 1.83 23.62
C ARG A 58 15.49 2.35 22.21
N GLY A 59 16.38 1.67 21.49
CA GLY A 59 16.86 2.00 20.17
C GLY A 59 16.37 1.00 19.13
N VAL A 60 16.07 1.50 17.94
CA VAL A 60 15.83 0.69 16.75
C VAL A 60 17.14 0.03 16.35
N ASN A 61 17.13 -1.27 16.09
CA ASN A 61 18.31 -1.97 15.56
C ASN A 61 18.47 -1.65 14.06
N TRP A 62 19.09 -0.50 13.78
CA TRP A 62 19.23 0.08 12.43
C TRP A 62 19.91 -0.86 11.44
N GLY A 63 20.94 -1.59 11.89
CA GLY A 63 21.67 -2.52 11.02
C GLY A 63 20.77 -3.63 10.51
N LEU A 64 20.01 -4.27 11.41
CA LEU A 64 19.06 -5.33 11.06
C LEU A 64 17.92 -4.80 10.20
N LEU A 65 17.37 -3.63 10.56
CA LEU A 65 16.30 -2.99 9.81
C LEU A 65 16.71 -2.70 8.37
N ILE A 66 17.85 -2.09 8.16
CA ILE A 66 18.36 -1.77 6.82
C ILE A 66 18.66 -3.04 6.04
N ALA A 67 19.33 -4.04 6.65
CA ALA A 67 19.68 -5.29 5.98
C ALA A 67 18.42 -6.03 5.49
N LEU A 68 17.40 -6.15 6.34
CA LEU A 68 16.15 -6.82 5.98
C LEU A 68 15.34 -6.05 4.91
N HIS A 69 15.34 -4.70 4.96
CA HIS A 69 14.68 -3.91 3.92
C HIS A 69 15.40 -3.94 2.58
N VAL A 70 16.73 -3.96 2.58
CA VAL A 70 17.53 -4.16 1.35
C VAL A 70 17.24 -5.53 0.74
N LEU A 71 17.20 -6.59 1.56
CA LEU A 71 16.86 -7.92 1.10
C LEU A 71 15.43 -7.97 0.51
N LEU A 72 14.48 -7.35 1.20
CA LEU A 72 13.09 -7.24 0.75
C LEU A 72 12.99 -6.48 -0.59
N ALA A 73 13.70 -5.36 -0.71
CA ALA A 73 13.75 -4.59 -1.95
C ALA A 73 14.38 -5.40 -3.09
N LEU A 74 15.46 -6.12 -2.85
CA LEU A 74 16.08 -7.00 -3.85
C LEU A 74 15.09 -8.05 -4.34
N ILE A 75 14.37 -8.72 -3.46
CA ILE A 75 13.35 -9.71 -3.84
C ILE A 75 12.23 -9.06 -4.66
N ALA A 76 11.78 -7.86 -4.29
CA ALA A 76 10.69 -7.16 -4.96
C ALA A 76 11.08 -6.62 -6.34
N PHE A 77 12.32 -6.12 -6.50
CA PHE A 77 12.76 -5.44 -7.72
C PHE A 77 13.51 -6.33 -8.71
N VAL A 78 14.10 -7.45 -8.27
CA VAL A 78 14.75 -8.40 -9.18
C VAL A 78 13.71 -9.02 -10.11
N ASP A 79 14.03 -9.10 -11.39
CA ASP A 79 13.16 -9.71 -12.40
C ASP A 79 13.49 -11.20 -12.51
N TRP A 80 12.54 -12.04 -12.09
CA TRP A 80 12.74 -13.50 -12.00
C TRP A 80 12.25 -14.24 -13.25
N GLY A 81 11.84 -13.51 -14.33
CA GLY A 81 11.36 -14.09 -15.60
C GLY A 81 10.03 -14.90 -15.46
N GLY A 82 9.30 -15.09 -16.53
CA GLY A 82 8.09 -15.92 -16.58
C GLY A 82 7.11 -15.79 -15.39
N ASP A 83 6.94 -16.87 -14.61
CA ASP A 83 6.08 -16.91 -13.41
C ASP A 83 6.69 -16.20 -12.18
N GLY A 84 7.62 -15.26 -12.42
CA GLY A 84 8.40 -14.60 -11.38
C GLY A 84 7.58 -13.88 -10.31
N GLU A 85 6.36 -13.44 -10.60
CA GLU A 85 5.50 -12.80 -9.60
C GLU A 85 4.99 -13.78 -8.54
N THR A 86 4.57 -14.97 -8.94
CA THR A 86 4.16 -16.03 -8.02
C THR A 86 5.31 -16.51 -7.16
N ILE A 87 6.50 -16.60 -7.74
CA ILE A 87 7.73 -16.96 -7.02
C ILE A 87 8.08 -15.89 -5.98
N LYS A 88 8.00 -14.61 -6.35
CA LYS A 88 8.22 -13.50 -5.41
C LYS A 88 7.26 -13.52 -4.23
N LEU A 89 5.97 -13.74 -4.49
CA LEU A 89 4.97 -13.87 -3.44
C LEU A 89 5.26 -15.06 -2.51
N GLY A 90 5.71 -16.18 -3.07
CA GLY A 90 6.13 -17.35 -2.29
C GLY A 90 7.32 -17.02 -1.37
N PHE A 91 8.36 -16.35 -1.87
CA PHE A 91 9.51 -15.94 -1.06
C PHE A 91 9.13 -14.92 0.03
N LEU A 92 8.24 -13.99 -0.28
CA LEU A 92 7.75 -13.01 0.70
C LEU A 92 6.91 -13.69 1.79
N ALA A 93 6.01 -14.62 1.43
CA ALA A 93 5.22 -15.39 2.38
C ALA A 93 6.12 -16.24 3.28
N LEU A 94 7.14 -16.89 2.71
CA LEU A 94 8.14 -17.63 3.46
C LEU A 94 8.95 -16.73 4.39
N GLY A 95 9.29 -15.52 3.92
CA GLY A 95 9.95 -14.49 4.74
C GLY A 95 9.11 -14.11 5.95
N VAL A 96 7.82 -13.84 5.76
CA VAL A 96 6.88 -13.55 6.86
C VAL A 96 6.80 -14.70 7.85
N ALA A 97 6.69 -15.95 7.37
CA ALA A 97 6.65 -17.14 8.21
C ALA A 97 7.94 -17.34 9.01
N LEU A 98 9.10 -17.11 8.39
CA LEU A 98 10.41 -17.20 9.07
C LEU A 98 10.59 -16.12 10.10
N ILE A 99 10.14 -14.88 9.83
CA ILE A 99 10.16 -13.78 10.80
C ILE A 99 9.29 -14.12 12.00
N TRP A 100 8.09 -14.64 11.77
CA TRP A 100 7.17 -15.04 12.84
C TRP A 100 7.74 -16.21 13.67
N ALA A 101 8.29 -17.25 13.02
CA ALA A 101 8.93 -18.37 13.69
C ALA A 101 10.18 -17.92 14.47
N GLY A 102 10.97 -17.03 13.91
CA GLY A 102 12.16 -16.47 14.55
C GLY A 102 11.85 -15.68 15.82
N GLN A 103 10.76 -14.91 15.84
CA GLN A 103 10.27 -14.23 17.05
C GLN A 103 9.96 -15.21 18.16
N LYS A 104 9.27 -16.31 17.81
CA LYS A 104 8.87 -17.32 18.78
C LYS A 104 10.09 -18.10 19.32
N TRP A 105 11.09 -18.35 18.49
CA TRP A 105 12.27 -19.14 18.86
C TRP A 105 13.30 -18.32 19.66
N MET A 106 13.51 -17.05 19.32
CA MET A 106 14.45 -16.18 20.02
C MET A 106 13.91 -15.65 21.36
N GLY A 107 12.69 -16.02 21.76
CA GLY A 107 12.07 -15.55 22.99
C GLY A 107 11.93 -14.03 23.07
N VAL A 108 11.99 -13.38 21.92
CA VAL A 108 11.69 -11.95 21.79
C VAL A 108 10.19 -11.82 22.01
N ILE A 109 9.81 -11.55 23.24
CA ILE A 109 8.44 -11.17 23.58
C ILE A 109 8.24 -9.76 23.00
N GLY A 110 8.08 -9.72 21.68
CA GLY A 110 7.74 -8.52 20.97
C GLY A 110 6.25 -8.25 21.11
N ARG A 111 5.85 -7.05 20.75
CA ARG A 111 4.44 -6.60 20.75
C ARG A 111 3.52 -7.39 19.81
N ILE A 112 4.05 -8.32 19.03
CA ILE A 112 3.29 -9.14 18.07
C ILE A 112 3.06 -10.51 18.69
N ASP A 113 2.08 -10.59 19.57
CA ASP A 113 1.53 -11.85 20.06
C ASP A 113 0.58 -12.48 19.02
N ASN A 114 0.34 -13.79 19.12
CA ASN A 114 -0.58 -14.51 18.23
C ASN A 114 -1.98 -13.87 18.25
N ALA A 115 -2.42 -13.35 19.39
CA ALA A 115 -3.69 -12.64 19.52
C ALA A 115 -3.72 -11.36 18.69
N VAL A 116 -2.65 -10.55 18.73
CA VAL A 116 -2.52 -9.32 17.94
C VAL A 116 -2.49 -9.63 16.45
N LEU A 117 -1.82 -10.73 16.05
CA LEU A 117 -1.80 -11.16 14.66
C LEU A 117 -3.20 -11.56 14.18
N LEU A 118 -3.93 -12.32 14.98
CA LEU A 118 -5.30 -12.74 14.66
C LEU A 118 -6.25 -11.54 14.54
N GLU A 119 -6.15 -10.59 15.47
CA GLU A 119 -6.91 -9.34 15.46
C GLU A 119 -6.59 -8.49 14.21
N ALA A 120 -5.31 -8.45 13.81
CA ALA A 120 -4.91 -7.76 12.59
C ALA A 120 -5.51 -8.39 11.33
N PHE A 121 -5.55 -9.73 11.25
CA PHE A 121 -6.21 -10.44 10.15
C PHE A 121 -7.73 -10.21 10.15
N GLU A 122 -8.38 -10.29 11.30
CA GLU A 122 -9.82 -10.03 11.43
C GLU A 122 -10.16 -8.60 10.99
N THR A 123 -9.42 -7.63 11.46
CA THR A 123 -9.59 -6.22 11.08
C THR A 123 -9.33 -6.00 9.60
N GLY A 124 -8.26 -6.59 9.07
CA GLY A 124 -7.95 -6.56 7.64
C GLY A 124 -9.05 -7.15 6.78
N ALA A 125 -9.63 -8.29 7.20
CA ALA A 125 -10.75 -8.92 6.50
C ALA A 125 -12.00 -8.04 6.49
N LYS A 126 -12.31 -7.36 7.59
CA LYS A 126 -13.43 -6.41 7.66
C LYS A 126 -13.26 -5.25 6.67
N TYR A 127 -12.07 -4.67 6.60
CA TYR A 127 -11.77 -3.61 5.63
C TYR A 127 -11.79 -4.13 4.18
N ALA A 128 -11.25 -5.32 3.92
CA ALA A 128 -11.29 -5.95 2.61
C ALA A 128 -12.72 -6.19 2.13
N LEU A 129 -13.63 -6.60 3.03
CA LEU A 129 -15.05 -6.79 2.73
C LEU A 129 -15.72 -5.47 2.32
N ALA A 130 -15.43 -4.38 3.05
CA ALA A 130 -15.98 -3.05 2.73
C ALA A 130 -15.51 -2.55 1.35
N VAL A 131 -14.21 -2.70 1.06
CA VAL A 131 -13.63 -2.34 -0.25
C VAL A 131 -14.19 -3.23 -1.36
N GLY A 132 -14.33 -4.54 -1.11
CA GLY A 132 -14.92 -5.49 -2.04
C GLY A 132 -16.38 -5.17 -2.38
N ALA A 133 -17.18 -4.81 -1.40
CA ALA A 133 -18.56 -4.38 -1.61
C ALA A 133 -18.64 -3.11 -2.47
N ALA A 134 -17.79 -2.12 -2.18
CA ALA A 134 -17.72 -0.89 -2.99
C ALA A 134 -17.29 -1.20 -4.44
N ALA A 135 -16.27 -2.02 -4.62
CA ALA A 135 -15.80 -2.44 -5.94
C ALA A 135 -16.87 -3.21 -6.74
N ALA A 136 -17.61 -4.10 -6.07
CA ALA A 136 -18.72 -4.82 -6.69
C ALA A 136 -19.83 -3.87 -7.16
N THR A 137 -20.19 -2.89 -6.34
CA THR A 137 -21.19 -1.87 -6.70
C THR A 137 -20.75 -1.07 -7.93
N VAL A 138 -19.50 -0.60 -7.93
CA VAL A 138 -18.93 0.12 -9.09
C VAL A 138 -18.89 -0.78 -10.33
N GLY A 139 -18.53 -2.06 -10.17
CA GLY A 139 -18.53 -3.05 -11.25
C GLY A 139 -19.92 -3.25 -11.88
N ILE A 140 -20.97 -3.31 -11.07
CA ILE A 140 -22.35 -3.39 -11.56
C ILE A 140 -22.71 -2.13 -12.35
N VAL A 141 -22.39 -0.95 -11.84
CA VAL A 141 -22.66 0.33 -12.52
C VAL A 141 -21.95 0.37 -13.87
N ILE A 142 -20.66 0.05 -13.90
CA ILE A 142 -19.87 0.00 -15.15
C ILE A 142 -20.46 -1.02 -16.12
N GLY A 143 -20.84 -2.22 -15.65
CA GLY A 143 -21.46 -3.25 -16.45
C GLY A 143 -22.75 -2.78 -17.11
N VAL A 144 -23.65 -2.16 -16.36
CA VAL A 144 -24.91 -1.61 -16.87
C VAL A 144 -24.65 -0.50 -17.89
N VAL A 145 -23.76 0.44 -17.60
CA VAL A 145 -23.41 1.54 -18.52
C VAL A 145 -22.81 1.02 -19.82
N THR A 146 -21.99 -0.02 -19.76
CA THR A 146 -21.37 -0.63 -20.94
C THR A 146 -22.39 -1.39 -21.77
N LEU A 147 -23.22 -2.22 -21.12
CA LEU A 147 -24.24 -3.04 -21.84
C LEU A 147 -25.36 -2.19 -22.47
N THR A 148 -25.74 -1.10 -21.84
CA THR A 148 -26.80 -0.18 -22.36
C THR A 148 -26.27 0.80 -23.38
N GLY A 149 -24.95 0.91 -23.59
CA GLY A 149 -24.36 1.88 -24.51
C GLY A 149 -24.50 3.34 -24.05
N VAL A 150 -25.04 3.58 -22.86
CA VAL A 150 -25.21 4.93 -22.28
C VAL A 150 -23.87 5.66 -22.17
N GLY A 151 -22.78 4.95 -21.93
CA GLY A 151 -21.43 5.51 -21.88
C GLY A 151 -21.03 6.26 -23.15
N PHE A 152 -21.35 5.69 -24.32
CA PHE A 152 -21.11 6.37 -25.62
C PHE A 152 -21.96 7.64 -25.78
N LYS A 153 -23.23 7.59 -25.40
CA LYS A 153 -24.11 8.77 -25.46
C LYS A 153 -23.64 9.90 -24.58
N ILE A 154 -23.20 9.58 -23.33
CA ILE A 154 -22.64 10.57 -22.42
C ILE A 154 -21.34 11.17 -22.99
N SER A 155 -20.47 10.34 -23.57
CA SER A 155 -19.23 10.83 -24.21
C SER A 155 -19.50 11.79 -25.34
N PHE A 156 -20.50 11.50 -26.21
CA PHE A 156 -20.92 12.43 -27.27
C PHE A 156 -21.45 13.74 -26.73
N ILE A 157 -22.27 13.71 -25.68
CA ILE A 157 -22.80 14.91 -25.05
C ILE A 157 -21.66 15.76 -24.48
N ILE A 158 -20.73 15.14 -23.71
CA ILE A 158 -19.60 15.84 -23.13
C ILE A 158 -18.70 16.44 -24.20
N THR A 159 -18.39 15.69 -25.25
CA THR A 159 -17.56 16.19 -26.35
C THR A 159 -18.24 17.36 -27.08
N GLY A 160 -19.56 17.27 -27.31
CA GLY A 160 -20.34 18.35 -27.92
C GLY A 160 -20.29 19.63 -27.06
N TRP A 161 -20.51 19.52 -25.77
CA TRP A 161 -20.39 20.66 -24.85
C TRP A 161 -18.96 21.24 -24.79
N ALA A 162 -17.94 20.37 -24.78
CA ALA A 162 -16.55 20.79 -24.80
C ALA A 162 -16.19 21.60 -26.06
N GLN A 163 -16.72 21.19 -27.24
CA GLN A 163 -16.53 21.93 -28.49
C GLN A 163 -17.22 23.30 -28.47
N ILE A 164 -18.43 23.39 -27.93
CA ILE A 164 -19.15 24.65 -27.78
C ILE A 164 -18.37 25.61 -26.85
N ILE A 165 -17.92 25.12 -25.71
CA ILE A 165 -17.14 25.91 -24.76
C ILE A 165 -15.81 26.36 -25.38
N ALA A 166 -15.11 25.48 -26.08
CA ALA A 166 -13.87 25.80 -26.77
C ALA A 166 -14.06 26.87 -27.84
N ALA A 167 -15.12 26.73 -28.67
CA ALA A 167 -15.46 27.72 -29.67
C ALA A 167 -15.81 29.09 -29.04
N PHE A 168 -16.56 29.07 -27.95
CA PHE A 168 -16.88 30.28 -27.20
C PHE A 168 -15.61 30.95 -26.64
N MET A 169 -14.72 30.18 -26.02
CA MET A 169 -13.47 30.69 -25.49
C MET A 169 -12.55 31.24 -26.60
N MET A 170 -12.42 30.53 -27.71
CA MET A 170 -11.62 31.01 -28.85
C MET A 170 -12.16 32.30 -29.48
N ASN A 171 -13.47 32.50 -29.46
CA ASN A 171 -14.07 33.72 -29.99
C ASN A 171 -13.89 34.92 -29.03
N TRP A 172 -13.68 34.69 -27.73
CA TRP A 172 -13.49 35.73 -26.72
C TRP A 172 -12.01 36.05 -26.47
N LEU A 173 -11.09 35.05 -26.64
CA LEU A 173 -9.66 35.28 -26.40
C LEU A 173 -9.03 36.38 -27.26
N PRO A 174 -9.35 36.54 -28.58
CA PRO A 174 -8.79 37.64 -29.38
C PRO A 174 -9.25 39.02 -28.94
N ALA A 175 -10.35 39.13 -28.20
CA ALA A 175 -10.87 40.39 -27.70
C ALA A 175 -10.10 40.91 -26.46
N PHE A 176 -9.24 40.10 -25.87
CA PHE A 176 -8.42 40.42 -24.69
C PHE A 176 -6.90 40.54 -25.00
N MET A 177 -6.46 40.27 -26.24
CA MET A 177 -5.12 40.49 -26.77
C MET A 177 -5.10 41.75 -27.62
#